data_4d6e5f2b72ae27b9111cd250ad7b6f94
#
_entry.id   4d6e5f2b72ae27b9111cd250ad7b6f94
#
_cell.length_a   1.000
_cell.length_b   1.000
_cell.length_c   1.000
_cell.angle_alpha   90.00
_cell.angle_beta   90.00
_cell.angle_gamma   90.00
#
_symmetry.space_group_name_H-M   'P 1'
#
loop_
_entity.id
_entity.type
_entity.pdbx_description
1 polymer ?
#
loop_
_entity_poly.entity_id
_entity_poly.type
_entity_poly.pdbx_seq_one_letter_code
_entity_poly.pdbx_strand_id
1 'polypeptide(L)'
;LVVFLPLYLVGEMQSSPVLVGFALFSIQLGAVFGGPIVGTLSDRVGRRPVVIYSLIISAIVLIIIPLLENVYLFILMSSLAGCSLYSIRPVIHSWTMDISAGQTSGSAISMLFTAQAALTGLIPIIGGLTADIFGLKLVFVLLTLTSILALFLSFLMPKRAI
;
A
#
# COMPACT_ATOMS: atom_id res chain seq x y z
N LEU A 1 -5.15 4.86 -0.19
CA LEU A 1 -6.13 3.83 -0.50
C LEU A 1 -7.30 3.84 0.49
N VAL A 2 -7.06 3.70 1.81
CA VAL A 2 -8.11 3.58 2.85
C VAL A 2 -9.08 4.77 2.85
N VAL A 3 -8.63 5.97 2.53
CA VAL A 3 -9.48 7.18 2.47
C VAL A 3 -10.38 7.18 1.23
N PHE A 4 -9.82 6.82 0.07
CA PHE A 4 -10.53 6.94 -1.22
C PHE A 4 -11.38 5.73 -1.56
N LEU A 5 -11.13 4.58 -0.94
CA LEU A 5 -11.92 3.37 -1.16
C LEU A 5 -13.37 3.51 -0.67
N PRO A 6 -13.67 4.05 0.54
CA PRO A 6 -15.04 4.35 0.93
C PRO A 6 -15.74 5.36 0.02
N LEU A 7 -15.02 6.42 -0.38
CA LEU A 7 -15.56 7.44 -1.28
C LEU A 7 -15.95 6.85 -2.63
N TYR A 8 -15.13 5.94 -3.17
CA TYR A 8 -15.41 5.25 -4.42
C TYR A 8 -16.62 4.33 -4.32
N LEU A 9 -16.70 3.54 -3.24
CA LEU A 9 -17.83 2.62 -3.03
C LEU A 9 -19.16 3.36 -2.86
N VAL A 10 -19.15 4.48 -2.15
CA VAL A 10 -20.38 5.27 -1.95
C VAL A 10 -20.70 6.11 -3.20
N GLY A 11 -19.71 6.80 -3.77
CA GLY A 11 -19.93 7.73 -4.87
C GLY A 11 -20.17 7.06 -6.21
N GLU A 12 -19.34 6.09 -6.59
CA GLU A 12 -19.41 5.45 -7.92
C GLU A 12 -20.26 4.17 -7.92
N MET A 13 -20.14 3.35 -6.86
CA MET A 13 -20.82 2.06 -6.79
C MET A 13 -22.15 2.10 -6.00
N GLN A 14 -22.51 3.26 -5.42
CA GLN A 14 -23.72 3.45 -4.61
C GLN A 14 -23.92 2.35 -3.54
N SER A 15 -22.83 1.89 -2.96
CA SER A 15 -22.81 0.78 -2.03
C SER A 15 -23.32 1.19 -0.65
N SER A 16 -23.92 0.25 0.07
CA SER A 16 -24.38 0.48 1.44
C SER A 16 -23.20 0.68 2.41
N PRO A 17 -23.37 1.42 3.52
CA PRO A 17 -22.33 1.59 4.53
C PRO A 17 -21.79 0.27 5.09
N VAL A 18 -22.60 -0.78 5.11
CA VAL A 18 -22.20 -2.12 5.55
C VAL A 18 -21.15 -2.71 4.60
N LEU A 19 -21.36 -2.59 3.28
CA LEU A 19 -20.40 -3.08 2.27
C LEU A 19 -19.09 -2.28 2.32
N VAL A 20 -19.17 -0.98 2.59
CA VAL A 20 -17.97 -0.15 2.82
C VAL A 20 -17.18 -0.65 4.04
N GLY A 21 -17.89 -0.98 5.13
CA GLY A 21 -17.27 -1.59 6.32
C GLY A 21 -16.59 -2.92 5.99
N PHE A 22 -17.25 -3.79 5.21
CA PHE A 22 -16.62 -5.04 4.76
C PHE A 22 -15.40 -4.83 3.88
N ALA A 23 -15.40 -3.84 3.00
CA ALA A 23 -14.24 -3.51 2.18
C ALA A 23 -13.05 -3.02 3.03
N LEU A 24 -13.28 -2.15 4.00
CA LEU A 24 -12.24 -1.71 4.94
C LEU A 24 -11.74 -2.86 5.81
N PHE A 25 -12.64 -3.69 6.31
CA PHE A 25 -12.26 -4.90 7.06
C PHE A 25 -11.43 -5.86 6.21
N SER A 26 -11.78 -6.08 4.94
CA SER A 26 -11.07 -6.97 4.04
C SER A 26 -9.63 -6.53 3.78
N ILE A 27 -9.37 -5.21 3.67
CA ILE A 27 -8.00 -4.66 3.58
C ILE A 27 -7.18 -5.04 4.81
N GLN A 28 -7.75 -4.84 6.00
CA GLN A 28 -7.06 -5.17 7.25
C GLN A 28 -6.84 -6.67 7.41
N LEU A 29 -7.82 -7.47 7.00
CA LEU A 29 -7.71 -8.93 6.99
C LEU A 29 -6.56 -9.38 6.07
N GLY A 30 -6.47 -8.81 4.86
CA GLY A 30 -5.36 -9.05 3.93
C GLY A 30 -4.01 -8.68 4.54
N ALA A 31 -3.93 -7.56 5.26
CA ALA A 31 -2.72 -7.13 5.95
C ALA A 31 -2.31 -8.09 7.09
N VAL A 32 -3.29 -8.56 7.89
CA VAL A 32 -3.04 -9.47 9.01
C VAL A 32 -2.49 -10.81 8.54
N PHE A 33 -3.07 -11.39 7.50
CA PHE A 33 -2.60 -12.67 6.96
C PHE A 33 -1.34 -12.49 6.08
N GLY A 34 -1.28 -11.41 5.31
CA GLY A 34 -0.14 -11.11 4.45
C GLY A 34 1.13 -10.78 5.22
N GLY A 35 1.03 -10.09 6.35
CA GLY A 35 2.18 -9.66 7.16
C GLY A 35 3.15 -10.80 7.52
N PRO A 36 2.71 -11.86 8.20
CA PRO A 36 3.55 -13.00 8.54
C PRO A 36 4.12 -13.73 7.31
N ILE A 37 3.30 -13.90 6.24
CA ILE A 37 3.71 -14.58 5.01
C ILE A 37 4.82 -13.77 4.32
N VAL A 38 4.60 -12.50 4.09
CA VAL A 38 5.55 -11.60 3.42
C VAL A 38 6.79 -11.39 4.28
N GLY A 39 6.63 -11.29 5.61
CA GLY A 39 7.73 -11.19 6.57
C GLY A 39 8.65 -12.41 6.51
N THR A 40 8.11 -13.61 6.69
CA THR A 40 8.88 -14.86 6.63
C THR A 40 9.52 -15.08 5.25
N LEU A 41 8.82 -14.71 4.17
CA LEU A 41 9.37 -14.80 2.83
C LEU A 41 10.56 -13.82 2.67
N SER A 42 10.46 -12.60 3.24
CA SER A 42 11.53 -11.62 3.17
C SER A 42 12.78 -12.03 3.96
N ASP A 43 12.62 -12.81 5.02
CA ASP A 43 13.74 -13.35 5.79
C ASP A 43 14.48 -14.47 5.02
N ARG A 44 13.76 -15.23 4.16
CA ARG A 44 14.34 -16.35 3.40
C ARG A 44 14.91 -15.93 2.05
N VAL A 45 14.21 -15.07 1.31
CA VAL A 45 14.55 -14.68 -0.09
C VAL A 45 15.31 -13.35 -0.13
N GLY A 46 15.25 -12.58 0.97
CA GLY A 46 15.83 -11.25 1.09
C GLY A 46 14.78 -10.13 1.01
N ARG A 47 15.10 -8.99 1.61
CA ARG A 47 14.16 -7.85 1.74
C ARG A 47 13.76 -7.27 0.38
N ARG A 48 14.75 -6.97 -0.47
CA ARG A 48 14.56 -6.27 -1.75
C ARG A 48 13.64 -6.99 -2.73
N PRO A 49 13.80 -8.29 -3.07
CA PRO A 49 12.91 -8.96 -4.03
C PRO A 49 11.47 -9.01 -3.53
N VAL A 50 11.26 -9.20 -2.24
CA VAL A 50 9.91 -9.25 -1.66
C VAL A 50 9.21 -7.90 -1.78
N VAL A 51 9.91 -6.79 -1.50
CA VAL A 51 9.37 -5.43 -1.71
C VAL A 51 9.02 -5.20 -3.18
N ILE A 52 9.88 -5.60 -4.12
CA ILE A 52 9.64 -5.46 -5.56
C ILE A 52 8.38 -6.23 -5.99
N TYR A 53 8.26 -7.52 -5.64
CA TYR A 53 7.09 -8.31 -5.99
C TYR A 53 5.80 -7.77 -5.37
N SER A 54 5.84 -7.36 -4.12
CA SER A 54 4.67 -6.78 -3.46
C SER A 54 4.23 -5.45 -4.12
N LEU A 55 5.17 -4.60 -4.54
CA LEU A 55 4.86 -3.36 -5.26
C LEU A 55 4.29 -3.63 -6.66
N ILE A 56 4.77 -4.65 -7.37
CA ILE A 56 4.21 -5.08 -8.67
C ILE A 56 2.77 -5.53 -8.49
N ILE A 57 2.51 -6.41 -7.52
CA ILE A 57 1.16 -6.89 -7.22
C ILE A 57 0.25 -5.72 -6.85
N SER A 58 0.72 -4.80 -5.99
CA SER A 58 -0.03 -3.61 -5.61
C SER A 58 -0.40 -2.73 -6.80
N ALA A 59 0.55 -2.48 -7.71
CA ALA A 59 0.30 -1.66 -8.90
C ALA A 59 -0.77 -2.30 -9.79
N ILE A 60 -0.69 -3.62 -10.02
CA ILE A 60 -1.68 -4.37 -10.80
C ILE A 60 -3.05 -4.29 -10.15
N VAL A 61 -3.14 -4.53 -8.85
CA VAL A 61 -4.41 -4.50 -8.11
C VAL A 61 -5.02 -3.09 -8.12
N LEU A 62 -4.22 -2.04 -7.95
CA LEU A 62 -4.69 -0.65 -7.97
C LEU A 62 -5.21 -0.22 -9.35
N ILE A 63 -4.69 -0.79 -10.45
CA ILE A 63 -5.22 -0.56 -11.80
C ILE A 63 -6.57 -1.28 -11.98
N ILE A 64 -6.69 -2.49 -11.44
CA ILE A 64 -7.88 -3.32 -11.63
C ILE A 64 -9.07 -2.81 -10.80
N ILE A 65 -8.83 -2.38 -9.55
CA ILE A 65 -9.90 -1.97 -8.61
C ILE A 65 -10.91 -1.00 -9.23
N PRO A 66 -10.53 0.13 -9.88
CA PRO A 66 -11.49 1.09 -10.43
C PRO A 66 -12.19 0.61 -11.71
N LEU A 67 -11.83 -0.54 -12.26
CA LEU A 67 -12.48 -1.16 -13.42
C LEU A 67 -13.56 -2.17 -13.02
N LEU A 68 -13.67 -2.47 -11.72
CA LEU A 68 -14.60 -3.46 -11.21
C LEU A 68 -15.98 -2.82 -10.98
N GLU A 69 -17.00 -3.41 -11.58
CA GLU A 69 -18.42 -3.05 -11.36
C GLU A 69 -19.04 -3.90 -10.24
N ASN A 70 -18.49 -5.07 -9.96
CA ASN A 70 -18.99 -5.98 -8.92
C ASN A 70 -18.37 -5.67 -7.57
N VAL A 71 -19.19 -5.27 -6.60
CA VAL A 71 -18.77 -4.90 -5.23
C VAL A 71 -18.05 -6.05 -4.51
N TYR A 72 -18.45 -7.29 -4.72
CA TYR A 72 -17.81 -8.43 -4.07
C TYR A 72 -16.40 -8.68 -4.60
N LEU A 73 -16.20 -8.54 -5.92
CA LEU A 73 -14.87 -8.58 -6.52
C LEU A 73 -14.03 -7.40 -6.07
N PHE A 74 -14.62 -6.23 -5.92
CA PHE A 74 -13.95 -5.05 -5.37
C PHE A 74 -13.45 -5.30 -3.94
N ILE A 75 -14.29 -5.91 -3.07
CA ILE A 75 -13.92 -6.27 -1.70
C ILE A 75 -12.77 -7.30 -1.70
N LEU A 76 -12.83 -8.30 -2.57
CA LEU A 76 -11.78 -9.31 -2.70
C LEU A 76 -10.45 -8.68 -3.14
N MET A 77 -10.47 -7.83 -4.16
CA MET A 77 -9.28 -7.11 -4.63
C MET A 77 -8.75 -6.12 -3.59
N SER A 78 -9.63 -5.53 -2.78
CA SER A 78 -9.24 -4.69 -1.64
C SER A 78 -8.47 -5.49 -0.59
N SER A 79 -8.85 -6.74 -0.31
CA SER A 79 -8.09 -7.65 0.56
C SER A 79 -6.70 -7.94 -0.01
N LEU A 80 -6.60 -8.19 -1.32
CA LEU A 80 -5.32 -8.43 -1.98
C LEU A 80 -4.43 -7.17 -1.96
N ALA A 81 -5.02 -5.97 -2.13
CA ALA A 81 -4.32 -4.69 -1.93
C ALA A 81 -3.82 -4.55 -0.50
N GLY A 82 -4.62 -4.93 0.49
CA GLY A 82 -4.24 -4.99 1.89
C GLY A 82 -3.04 -5.91 2.12
N CYS A 83 -3.10 -7.11 1.58
CA CYS A 83 -2.01 -8.09 1.66
C CYS A 83 -0.71 -7.56 1.01
N SER A 84 -0.78 -6.93 -0.15
CA SER A 84 0.43 -6.46 -0.86
C SER A 84 0.99 -5.15 -0.32
N LEU A 85 0.15 -4.13 -0.07
CA LEU A 85 0.59 -2.79 0.35
C LEU A 85 0.97 -2.70 1.82
N TYR A 86 0.18 -3.33 2.71
CA TYR A 86 0.39 -3.18 4.14
C TYR A 86 1.42 -4.15 4.69
N SER A 87 1.57 -5.34 4.08
CA SER A 87 2.57 -6.33 4.48
C SER A 87 4.02 -5.91 4.16
N ILE A 88 4.21 -4.94 3.26
CA ILE A 88 5.53 -4.36 2.98
C ILE A 88 6.06 -3.54 4.18
N ARG A 89 5.19 -2.93 4.97
CA ARG A 89 5.61 -2.02 6.06
C ARG A 89 6.60 -2.66 7.04
N PRO A 90 6.31 -3.82 7.66
CA PRO A 90 7.26 -4.46 8.56
C PRO A 90 8.56 -4.84 7.86
N VAL A 91 8.52 -5.20 6.57
CA VAL A 91 9.72 -5.52 5.78
C VAL A 91 10.59 -4.28 5.59
N ILE A 92 10.00 -3.12 5.26
CA ILE A 92 10.73 -1.85 5.13
C ILE A 92 11.34 -1.43 6.47
N HIS A 93 10.60 -1.57 7.58
CA HIS A 93 11.09 -1.26 8.92
C HIS A 93 12.29 -2.13 9.28
N SER A 94 12.19 -3.45 9.08
CA SER A 94 13.30 -4.38 9.31
C SER A 94 14.50 -4.06 8.41
N TRP A 95 14.25 -3.73 7.14
CA TRP A 95 15.31 -3.35 6.21
C TRP A 95 16.03 -2.06 6.63
N THR A 96 15.27 -1.07 7.10
CA THR A 96 15.84 0.17 7.64
C THR A 96 16.72 -0.11 8.86
N MET A 97 16.28 -1.00 9.76
CA MET A 97 17.07 -1.43 10.92
C MET A 97 18.35 -2.16 10.49
N ASP A 98 18.25 -3.02 9.50
CA ASP A 98 19.39 -3.80 8.99
C ASP A 98 20.48 -2.91 8.36
N ILE A 99 20.09 -1.81 7.70
CA ILE A 99 21.02 -0.87 7.05
C ILE A 99 21.63 0.11 8.05
N SER A 100 20.84 0.55 9.03
CA SER A 100 21.25 1.53 10.05
C SER A 100 21.83 0.87 11.29
N ALA A 101 22.82 -0.04 11.13
CA ALA A 101 23.40 -0.81 12.22
C ALA A 101 23.93 0.06 13.37
N GLY A 102 23.62 -0.30 14.63
CA GLY A 102 24.13 0.29 15.84
C GLY A 102 23.29 1.44 16.41
N GLN A 103 23.97 2.48 16.96
CA GLN A 103 23.33 3.56 17.74
C GLN A 103 22.38 4.47 16.94
N THR A 104 22.37 4.40 15.62
CA THR A 104 21.55 5.27 14.73
C THR A 104 20.22 4.66 14.30
N SER A 105 19.94 3.39 14.64
CA SER A 105 18.72 2.68 14.20
C SER A 105 17.44 3.36 14.68
N GLY A 106 17.41 3.85 15.91
CA GLY A 106 16.26 4.58 16.46
C GLY A 106 15.97 5.87 15.71
N SER A 107 17.01 6.66 15.38
CA SER A 107 16.88 7.90 14.61
C SER A 107 16.39 7.63 13.17
N ALA A 108 16.92 6.60 12.52
CA ALA A 108 16.53 6.21 11.18
C ALA A 108 15.04 5.81 11.11
N ILE A 109 14.57 5.02 12.08
CA ILE A 109 13.17 4.64 12.18
C ILE A 109 12.28 5.83 12.49
N SER A 110 12.68 6.71 13.43
CA SER A 110 11.90 7.92 13.74
C SER A 110 11.76 8.83 12.50
N MET A 111 12.82 8.98 11.72
CA MET A 111 12.79 9.75 10.47
C MET A 111 11.85 9.11 9.43
N LEU A 112 11.86 7.78 9.33
CA LEU A 112 10.95 7.03 8.46
C LEU A 112 9.48 7.23 8.87
N PHE A 113 9.17 7.14 10.18
CA PHE A 113 7.81 7.39 10.67
C PHE A 113 7.37 8.84 10.46
N THR A 114 8.26 9.81 10.68
CA THR A 114 7.96 11.23 10.43
C THR A 114 7.65 11.47 8.95
N ALA A 115 8.45 10.92 8.04
CA ALA A 115 8.19 11.02 6.61
C ALA A 115 6.86 10.35 6.21
N GLN A 116 6.57 9.16 6.76
CA GLN A 116 5.28 8.47 6.53
C GLN A 116 4.10 9.29 7.06
N ALA A 117 4.21 9.89 8.24
CA ALA A 117 3.15 10.71 8.83
C ALA A 117 2.88 11.95 7.99
N ALA A 118 3.94 12.66 7.55
CA ALA A 118 3.82 13.83 6.69
C ALA A 118 3.12 13.49 5.36
N LEU A 119 3.55 12.41 4.69
CA LEU A 119 2.92 11.97 3.44
C LEU A 119 1.49 11.50 3.65
N THR A 120 1.20 10.81 4.76
CA THR A 120 -0.17 10.35 5.08
C THR A 120 -1.12 11.54 5.30
N GLY A 121 -0.64 12.67 5.82
CA GLY A 121 -1.40 13.89 5.95
C GLY A 121 -1.61 14.63 4.62
N LEU A 122 -0.61 14.66 3.75
CA LEU A 122 -0.66 15.38 2.47
C LEU A 122 -1.42 14.65 1.36
N ILE A 123 -1.30 13.32 1.29
CA ILE A 123 -1.90 12.50 0.23
C ILE A 123 -3.43 12.66 0.15
N PRO A 124 -4.21 12.68 1.25
CA PRO A 124 -5.64 12.90 1.18
C PRO A 124 -6.02 14.25 0.58
N ILE A 125 -5.24 15.29 0.84
CA ILE A 125 -5.48 16.64 0.30
C ILE A 125 -5.29 16.64 -1.21
N ILE A 126 -4.16 16.12 -1.69
CA ILE A 126 -3.85 16.04 -3.13
C ILE A 126 -4.86 15.14 -3.84
N GLY A 127 -5.16 13.98 -3.25
CA GLY A 127 -6.12 13.05 -3.81
C GLY A 127 -7.55 13.57 -3.79
N GLY A 128 -7.96 14.35 -2.76
CA GLY A 128 -9.25 15.03 -2.71
C GLY A 128 -9.40 16.06 -3.81
N LEU A 129 -8.43 16.96 -3.97
CA LEU A 129 -8.40 17.93 -5.07
C LEU A 129 -8.46 17.26 -6.44
N THR A 130 -7.76 16.12 -6.60
CA THR A 130 -7.82 15.35 -7.84
C THR A 130 -9.19 14.72 -8.05
N ALA A 131 -9.80 14.20 -6.98
CA ALA A 131 -11.13 13.62 -7.04
C ALA A 131 -12.20 14.65 -7.44
N ASP A 132 -12.11 15.86 -6.89
CA ASP A 132 -13.06 16.95 -7.17
C ASP A 132 -12.98 17.45 -8.62
N ILE A 133 -11.76 17.51 -9.21
CA ILE A 133 -11.55 18.04 -10.55
C ILE A 133 -11.71 16.96 -11.63
N PHE A 134 -11.18 15.78 -11.40
CA PHE A 134 -11.02 14.72 -12.41
C PHE A 134 -11.77 13.43 -12.10
N GLY A 135 -12.43 13.35 -10.94
CA GLY A 135 -13.15 12.17 -10.48
C GLY A 135 -12.28 11.15 -9.74
N LEU A 136 -12.96 10.27 -9.01
CA LEU A 136 -12.33 9.30 -8.11
C LEU A 136 -11.48 8.24 -8.84
N LYS A 137 -11.79 7.92 -10.09
CA LYS A 137 -11.01 6.95 -10.89
C LYS A 137 -9.56 7.41 -11.09
N LEU A 138 -9.34 8.73 -11.30
CA LEU A 138 -7.99 9.26 -11.49
C LEU A 138 -7.14 9.17 -10.20
N VAL A 139 -7.77 9.19 -9.03
CA VAL A 139 -7.06 8.98 -7.76
C VAL A 139 -6.42 7.59 -7.69
N PHE A 140 -7.09 6.55 -8.19
CA PHE A 140 -6.49 5.20 -8.27
C PHE A 140 -5.33 5.16 -9.26
N VAL A 141 -5.38 5.90 -10.35
CA VAL A 141 -4.25 6.06 -11.28
C VAL A 141 -3.06 6.72 -10.58
N LEU A 142 -3.29 7.78 -9.80
CA LEU A 142 -2.23 8.42 -9.01
C LEU A 142 -1.62 7.46 -7.98
N LEU A 143 -2.46 6.68 -7.28
CA LEU A 143 -1.97 5.65 -6.35
C LEU A 143 -1.14 4.58 -7.06
N THR A 144 -1.52 4.22 -8.27
CA THR A 144 -0.74 3.29 -9.11
C THR A 144 0.60 3.90 -9.50
N LEU A 145 0.62 5.16 -9.95
CA LEU A 145 1.85 5.86 -10.31
C LEU A 145 2.80 5.98 -9.11
N THR A 146 2.29 6.24 -7.90
CA THR A 146 3.12 6.24 -6.69
C THR A 146 3.69 4.86 -6.38
N SER A 147 2.95 3.77 -6.60
CA SER A 147 3.45 2.40 -6.45
C SER A 147 4.53 2.07 -7.49
N ILE A 148 4.37 2.51 -8.73
CA ILE A 148 5.36 2.35 -9.80
C ILE A 148 6.63 3.16 -9.48
N LEU A 149 6.48 4.39 -9.00
CA LEU A 149 7.61 5.21 -8.56
C LEU A 149 8.37 4.54 -7.41
N ALA A 150 7.66 4.02 -6.41
CA ALA A 150 8.25 3.27 -5.31
C ALA A 150 8.97 2.01 -5.80
N LEU A 151 8.39 1.31 -6.79
CA LEU A 151 9.01 0.17 -7.46
C LEU A 151 10.34 0.57 -8.12
N PHE A 152 10.34 1.67 -8.88
CA PHE A 152 11.55 2.17 -9.54
C PHE A 152 12.62 2.53 -8.51
N LEU A 153 12.26 3.25 -7.44
CA LEU A 153 13.18 3.60 -6.35
C LEU A 153 13.74 2.35 -5.64
N SER A 154 12.95 1.28 -5.53
CA SER A 154 13.42 0.03 -4.90
C SER A 154 14.54 -0.65 -5.68
N PHE A 155 14.67 -0.41 -7.00
CA PHE A 155 15.79 -0.89 -7.80
C PHE A 155 17.11 -0.14 -7.51
N LEU A 156 17.03 1.09 -6.99
CA LEU A 156 18.21 1.88 -6.61
C LEU A 156 18.75 1.50 -5.23
N MET A 157 17.97 0.76 -4.43
CA MET A 157 18.40 0.34 -3.11
C MET A 157 19.47 -0.76 -3.16
N PRO A 158 20.46 -0.72 -2.25
CA PRO A 158 21.57 -1.68 -2.25
C PRO A 158 21.05 -3.11 -2.04
N LYS A 159 21.59 -4.03 -2.84
CA LYS A 159 21.45 -5.46 -2.56
C LYS A 159 22.32 -5.76 -1.35
N ARG A 160 21.73 -6.16 -0.22
CA ARG A 160 22.53 -6.72 0.86
C ARG A 160 23.02 -8.09 0.40
N ALA A 161 24.34 -8.28 0.39
CA ALA A 161 24.88 -9.64 0.44
C ALA A 161 24.46 -10.25 1.79
N ILE A 162 23.83 -11.41 1.71
CA ILE A 162 23.54 -12.26 2.88
C ILE A 162 24.85 -12.71 3.48
#